data_6c21441cb1583dd013b2d695357a7435
#
_entry.id   6c21441cb1583dd013b2d695357a7435
#
_cell.length_a   1.000
_cell.length_b   1.000
_cell.length_c   1.000
_cell.angle_alpha   90.00
_cell.angle_beta   90.00
_cell.angle_gamma   90.00
#
_symmetry.space_group_name_H-M   'P 1'
#
loop_
_entity.id
_entity.type
_entity.pdbx_description
1 polymer ?
#
loop_
_entity_poly.entity_id
_entity_poly.type
_entity_poly.pdbx_seq_one_letter_code
_entity_poly.pdbx_strand_id
1 'polypeptide(L)'
;DADTFAECFYAVKVTLPATLEVIPEGCFDQIEAEIDFPNGNPRYSCENGFLIDNTTQTLLYTTPSSHGNPLPAVRRLGDCSLMNWLWDDDDDPVLPDTLESVGSYIFYDCGVTRVTFPDGITELSPYTFYCTDLQEVHLPASLREIPDYCFWHCQLIALTIPDGVTRIGAHAVDWFTGEIIGAVTLPASVEFVGYRAFPDECDVTVLNPQVHFETATE
;
A
#
# COMPACT_ATOMS: atom_id res chain seq x y z
N ASP A 1 4.59 -13.78 -16.52
CA ASP A 1 5.37 -12.92 -15.64
C ASP A 1 4.60 -11.62 -15.32
N ALA A 2 5.10 -10.77 -14.45
CA ALA A 2 4.40 -9.55 -14.04
C ALA A 2 4.13 -8.58 -15.20
N ASP A 3 4.95 -8.60 -16.25
CA ASP A 3 4.84 -7.70 -17.40
C ASP A 3 3.94 -8.27 -18.52
N THR A 4 3.15 -9.31 -18.24
CA THR A 4 2.36 -10.00 -19.28
C THR A 4 1.39 -9.07 -20.01
N PHE A 5 0.86 -8.05 -19.34
CA PHE A 5 -0.06 -7.06 -19.91
C PHE A 5 0.55 -5.67 -20.04
N ALA A 6 1.87 -5.53 -19.83
CA ALA A 6 2.57 -4.28 -20.10
C ALA A 6 2.26 -3.79 -21.53
N GLU A 7 1.99 -2.49 -21.68
CA GLU A 7 1.60 -1.87 -22.95
C GLU A 7 0.20 -2.25 -23.49
N CYS A 8 -0.61 -3.03 -22.75
CA CYS A 8 -1.99 -3.34 -23.13
C CYS A 8 -3.01 -2.29 -22.69
N PHE A 9 -2.65 -1.01 -22.67
CA PHE A 9 -3.42 0.12 -22.11
C PHE A 9 -4.88 0.27 -22.58
N TYR A 10 -5.25 -0.36 -23.68
CA TYR A 10 -6.61 -0.28 -24.25
C TYR A 10 -7.42 -1.57 -24.09
N ALA A 11 -6.91 -2.52 -23.28
CA ALA A 11 -7.67 -3.73 -23.01
C ALA A 11 -8.92 -3.39 -22.16
N VAL A 12 -10.11 -3.71 -22.65
CA VAL A 12 -11.36 -3.49 -21.92
C VAL A 12 -11.87 -4.75 -21.23
N LYS A 13 -11.38 -5.91 -21.64
CA LYS A 13 -11.70 -7.21 -21.05
C LYS A 13 -10.59 -8.21 -21.27
N VAL A 14 -10.25 -8.93 -20.20
CA VAL A 14 -9.31 -10.06 -20.24
C VAL A 14 -10.06 -11.33 -19.83
N THR A 15 -10.04 -12.34 -20.71
CA THR A 15 -10.64 -13.63 -20.44
C THR A 15 -9.55 -14.63 -20.08
N LEU A 16 -9.65 -15.22 -18.90
CA LEU A 16 -8.65 -16.12 -18.36
C LEU A 16 -9.15 -17.59 -18.38
N PRO A 17 -8.29 -18.56 -18.71
CA PRO A 17 -8.68 -19.95 -18.77
C PRO A 17 -8.83 -20.59 -17.38
N ALA A 18 -9.71 -21.60 -17.29
CA ALA A 18 -9.90 -22.39 -16.07
C ALA A 18 -8.64 -23.13 -15.59
N THR A 19 -7.68 -23.34 -16.49
CA THR A 19 -6.42 -24.05 -16.21
C THR A 19 -5.28 -23.13 -15.77
N LEU A 20 -5.55 -21.81 -15.60
CA LEU A 20 -4.53 -20.88 -15.17
C LEU A 20 -4.15 -21.16 -13.71
N GLU A 21 -2.87 -21.42 -13.47
CA GLU A 21 -2.34 -21.82 -12.17
C GLU A 21 -1.72 -20.66 -11.40
N VAL A 22 -1.17 -19.66 -12.09
CA VAL A 22 -0.46 -18.53 -11.46
C VAL A 22 -0.82 -17.22 -12.13
N ILE A 23 -1.27 -16.28 -11.32
CA ILE A 23 -1.40 -14.86 -11.64
C ILE A 23 -0.42 -14.11 -10.73
N PRO A 24 0.65 -13.50 -11.27
CA PRO A 24 1.56 -12.68 -10.48
C PRO A 24 0.86 -11.43 -9.94
N GLU A 25 1.22 -10.99 -8.73
CA GLU A 25 0.80 -9.69 -8.21
C GLU A 25 1.32 -8.58 -9.15
N GLY A 26 0.55 -7.52 -9.34
CA GLY A 26 0.89 -6.38 -10.19
C GLY A 26 0.81 -6.64 -11.70
N CYS A 27 0.48 -7.86 -12.17
CA CYS A 27 0.49 -8.11 -13.62
C CYS A 27 -0.60 -7.37 -14.42
N PHE A 28 -1.56 -6.75 -13.74
CA PHE A 28 -2.63 -5.93 -14.33
C PHE A 28 -2.49 -4.43 -14.03
N ASP A 29 -1.37 -3.99 -13.49
CA ASP A 29 -1.13 -2.61 -13.02
C ASP A 29 -1.29 -1.55 -14.11
N GLN A 30 -1.11 -1.91 -15.37
CA GLN A 30 -1.14 -0.98 -16.51
C GLN A 30 -2.41 -1.07 -17.37
N ILE A 31 -3.44 -1.77 -16.90
CA ILE A 31 -4.69 -1.93 -17.67
C ILE A 31 -5.91 -1.57 -16.81
N GLU A 32 -6.95 -1.11 -17.49
CA GLU A 32 -8.28 -0.89 -16.91
C GLU A 32 -9.28 -1.87 -17.56
N ALA A 33 -9.15 -3.15 -17.25
CA ALA A 33 -9.93 -4.19 -17.90
C ALA A 33 -10.82 -4.98 -16.94
N GLU A 34 -11.98 -5.40 -17.42
CA GLU A 34 -12.77 -6.42 -16.75
C GLU A 34 -12.09 -7.79 -16.86
N ILE A 35 -12.07 -8.55 -15.77
CA ILE A 35 -11.52 -9.90 -15.72
C ILE A 35 -12.65 -10.93 -15.69
N ASP A 36 -12.56 -11.95 -16.52
CA ASP A 36 -13.58 -12.98 -16.64
C ASP A 36 -12.98 -14.40 -16.69
N PHE A 37 -13.62 -15.32 -15.97
CA PHE A 37 -13.35 -16.75 -16.00
C PHE A 37 -14.61 -17.49 -16.49
N PRO A 38 -14.91 -17.56 -17.77
CA PRO A 38 -16.18 -18.07 -18.30
C PRO A 38 -16.44 -19.54 -17.95
N ASN A 39 -15.40 -20.30 -17.68
CA ASN A 39 -15.48 -21.70 -17.25
C ASN A 39 -15.10 -21.89 -15.77
N GLY A 40 -15.05 -20.80 -14.99
CA GLY A 40 -14.52 -20.80 -13.64
C GLY A 40 -13.01 -21.03 -13.57
N ASN A 41 -12.44 -20.92 -12.37
CA ASN A 41 -11.08 -21.32 -12.07
C ASN A 41 -11.05 -21.86 -10.62
N PRO A 42 -10.33 -22.96 -10.33
CA PRO A 42 -10.33 -23.55 -8.99
C PRO A 42 -9.63 -22.71 -7.93
N ARG A 43 -8.74 -21.80 -8.34
CA ARG A 43 -7.93 -20.96 -7.46
C ARG A 43 -8.41 -19.51 -7.43
N TYR A 44 -8.80 -19.00 -8.58
CA TYR A 44 -9.12 -17.58 -8.73
C TYR A 44 -10.61 -17.33 -8.92
N SER A 45 -11.10 -16.23 -8.36
CA SER A 45 -12.44 -15.72 -8.64
C SER A 45 -12.37 -14.22 -8.96
N CYS A 46 -13.32 -13.76 -9.78
CA CYS A 46 -13.53 -12.33 -9.99
C CYS A 46 -15.02 -12.06 -9.77
N GLU A 47 -15.36 -11.50 -8.60
CA GLU A 47 -16.72 -11.19 -8.20
C GLU A 47 -16.83 -9.72 -7.79
N ASN A 48 -17.89 -9.05 -8.22
CA ASN A 48 -18.10 -7.62 -7.95
C ASN A 48 -16.89 -6.73 -8.35
N GLY A 49 -16.12 -7.16 -9.36
CA GLY A 49 -14.95 -6.45 -9.84
C GLY A 49 -13.65 -6.72 -9.05
N PHE A 50 -13.64 -7.67 -8.13
CA PHE A 50 -12.46 -8.02 -7.34
C PHE A 50 -11.88 -9.36 -7.78
N LEU A 51 -10.65 -9.34 -8.31
CA LEU A 51 -9.89 -10.54 -8.64
C LEU A 51 -9.16 -11.04 -7.40
N ILE A 52 -9.51 -12.23 -6.93
CA ILE A 52 -8.99 -12.80 -5.67
C ILE A 52 -8.33 -14.15 -5.93
N ASP A 53 -7.14 -14.34 -5.35
CA ASP A 53 -6.59 -15.68 -5.11
C ASP A 53 -7.24 -16.28 -3.87
N ASN A 54 -8.15 -17.23 -4.06
CA ASN A 54 -8.91 -17.85 -2.97
C ASN A 54 -8.04 -18.75 -2.08
N THR A 55 -6.86 -19.19 -2.55
CA THR A 55 -5.94 -20.03 -1.76
C THR A 55 -5.21 -19.22 -0.71
N THR A 56 -4.76 -18.03 -1.07
CA THR A 56 -4.01 -17.13 -0.19
C THR A 56 -4.88 -16.04 0.44
N GLN A 57 -6.13 -15.89 -0.01
CA GLN A 57 -7.03 -14.80 0.34
C GLN A 57 -6.41 -13.42 0.02
N THR A 58 -5.81 -13.33 -1.18
CA THR A 58 -5.16 -12.11 -1.68
C THR A 58 -6.03 -11.44 -2.74
N LEU A 59 -6.31 -10.15 -2.57
CA LEU A 59 -6.82 -9.32 -3.65
C LEU A 59 -5.67 -9.01 -4.62
N LEU A 60 -5.82 -9.41 -5.87
CA LEU A 60 -4.79 -9.25 -6.89
C LEU A 60 -5.03 -8.03 -7.78
N TYR A 61 -6.30 -7.68 -8.01
CA TYR A 61 -6.65 -6.58 -8.91
C TYR A 61 -8.09 -6.13 -8.69
N THR A 62 -8.35 -4.86 -8.91
CA THR A 62 -9.69 -4.25 -8.94
C THR A 62 -10.02 -3.84 -10.36
N THR A 63 -11.13 -4.36 -10.89
CA THR A 63 -11.62 -4.00 -12.23
C THR A 63 -12.47 -2.73 -12.17
N PRO A 64 -12.77 -2.08 -13.31
CA PRO A 64 -13.67 -0.92 -13.34
C PRO A 64 -15.05 -1.18 -12.70
N SER A 65 -15.56 -2.41 -12.77
CA SER A 65 -16.84 -2.75 -12.15
C SER A 65 -16.81 -2.89 -10.62
N SER A 66 -15.63 -2.79 -10.00
CA SER A 66 -15.49 -2.78 -8.53
C SER A 66 -15.91 -1.45 -7.90
N HIS A 67 -15.96 -0.38 -8.69
CA HIS A 67 -16.25 0.97 -8.21
C HIS A 67 -17.58 1.04 -7.43
N GLY A 68 -17.56 1.65 -6.25
CA GLY A 68 -18.70 1.74 -5.34
C GLY A 68 -19.02 0.45 -4.55
N ASN A 69 -18.29 -0.64 -4.78
CA ASN A 69 -18.44 -1.86 -3.99
C ASN A 69 -17.49 -1.84 -2.77
N PRO A 70 -17.92 -2.37 -1.60
CA PRO A 70 -17.02 -2.49 -0.46
C PRO A 70 -15.92 -3.50 -0.75
N LEU A 71 -14.72 -3.28 -0.20
CA LEU A 71 -13.61 -4.23 -0.29
C LEU A 71 -14.01 -5.60 0.28
N PRO A 72 -13.65 -6.70 -0.39
CA PRO A 72 -13.93 -8.04 0.10
C PRO A 72 -13.09 -8.37 1.36
N ALA A 73 -13.58 -9.30 2.16
CA ALA A 73 -12.86 -9.82 3.31
C ALA A 73 -11.67 -10.68 2.86
N VAL A 74 -10.52 -10.05 2.62
CA VAL A 74 -9.27 -10.69 2.24
C VAL A 74 -8.23 -10.55 3.36
N ARG A 75 -7.17 -11.36 3.33
CA ARG A 75 -6.06 -11.28 4.28
C ARG A 75 -4.90 -10.45 3.78
N ARG A 76 -4.80 -10.27 2.46
CA ARG A 76 -3.75 -9.48 1.83
C ARG A 76 -4.31 -8.63 0.68
N LEU A 77 -3.87 -7.39 0.60
CA LEU A 77 -3.90 -6.61 -0.63
C LEU A 77 -2.59 -6.83 -1.35
N GLY A 78 -2.63 -7.42 -2.55
CA GLY A 78 -1.46 -7.67 -3.38
C GLY A 78 -0.87 -6.39 -3.97
N ASP A 79 0.31 -6.48 -4.56
CA ASP A 79 0.97 -5.34 -5.20
C ASP A 79 0.08 -4.71 -6.27
N CYS A 80 -0.03 -3.40 -6.31
CA CYS A 80 -0.84 -2.62 -7.25
C CYS A 80 -2.35 -2.92 -7.22
N SER A 81 -2.86 -3.68 -6.25
CA SER A 81 -4.23 -4.20 -6.29
C SER A 81 -5.33 -3.15 -6.23
N LEU A 82 -5.07 -1.97 -5.67
CA LEU A 82 -5.98 -0.81 -5.61
C LEU A 82 -5.48 0.37 -6.45
N MET A 83 -4.46 0.17 -7.28
CA MET A 83 -3.90 1.20 -8.14
C MET A 83 -4.99 1.77 -9.05
N ASN A 84 -5.03 3.10 -9.17
CA ASN A 84 -6.06 3.84 -9.95
C ASN A 84 -7.51 3.62 -9.48
N TRP A 85 -7.73 3.01 -8.31
CA TRP A 85 -9.08 2.93 -7.78
C TRP A 85 -9.51 4.29 -7.26
N LEU A 86 -10.45 4.90 -7.96
CA LEU A 86 -11.02 6.19 -7.57
C LEU A 86 -11.95 5.98 -6.36
N TRP A 87 -11.57 6.61 -5.25
CA TRP A 87 -12.45 6.78 -4.11
C TRP A 87 -13.33 7.99 -4.37
N ASP A 88 -14.60 7.95 -3.96
CA ASP A 88 -15.43 9.16 -3.98
C ASP A 88 -14.80 10.19 -3.02
N ASP A 89 -14.75 11.46 -3.42
CA ASP A 89 -13.97 12.56 -2.81
C ASP A 89 -14.13 12.76 -1.29
N ASP A 90 -15.14 12.15 -0.67
CA ASP A 90 -15.47 12.30 0.75
C ASP A 90 -15.38 11.01 1.58
N ASP A 91 -15.06 9.86 0.96
CA ASP A 91 -15.06 8.56 1.66
C ASP A 91 -13.65 8.02 1.91
N ASP A 92 -13.28 7.86 3.17
CA ASP A 92 -12.07 7.13 3.56
C ASP A 92 -12.21 5.64 3.21
N PRO A 93 -11.15 4.99 2.71
CA PRO A 93 -11.19 3.56 2.43
C PRO A 93 -11.47 2.73 3.67
N VAL A 94 -12.53 1.93 3.63
CA VAL A 94 -12.82 0.95 4.68
C VAL A 94 -12.06 -0.33 4.37
N LEU A 95 -10.90 -0.51 5.03
CA LEU A 95 -10.12 -1.72 4.91
C LEU A 95 -10.75 -2.86 5.73
N PRO A 96 -10.77 -4.11 5.23
CA PRO A 96 -11.38 -5.22 5.95
C PRO A 96 -10.59 -5.57 7.22
N ASP A 97 -11.28 -5.86 8.32
CA ASP A 97 -10.67 -6.26 9.61
C ASP A 97 -9.86 -7.58 9.52
N THR A 98 -10.07 -8.35 8.46
CA THR A 98 -9.33 -9.58 8.18
C THR A 98 -7.94 -9.36 7.62
N LEU A 99 -7.58 -8.10 7.30
CA LEU A 99 -6.35 -7.76 6.61
C LEU A 99 -5.14 -7.93 7.54
N GLU A 100 -4.12 -8.64 7.05
CA GLU A 100 -2.88 -8.94 7.78
C GLU A 100 -1.64 -8.30 7.14
N SER A 101 -1.70 -8.04 5.81
CA SER A 101 -0.59 -7.42 5.09
C SER A 101 -1.05 -6.69 3.84
N VAL A 102 -0.22 -5.76 3.39
CA VAL A 102 -0.44 -4.96 2.18
C VAL A 102 0.80 -4.96 1.30
N GLY A 103 0.60 -4.95 0.00
CA GLY A 103 1.64 -4.93 -1.01
C GLY A 103 2.20 -3.54 -1.31
N SER A 104 3.10 -3.50 -2.27
CA SER A 104 3.67 -2.26 -2.80
C SER A 104 2.69 -1.58 -3.77
N TYR A 105 2.75 -0.25 -3.83
CA TYR A 105 1.98 0.58 -4.77
C TYR A 105 0.46 0.38 -4.70
N ILE A 106 -0.08 -0.11 -3.58
CA ILE A 106 -1.52 -0.42 -3.48
C ILE A 106 -2.40 0.82 -3.62
N PHE A 107 -1.91 1.98 -3.22
CA PHE A 107 -2.61 3.26 -3.30
C PHE A 107 -1.99 4.22 -4.33
N TYR A 108 -1.14 3.73 -5.25
CA TYR A 108 -0.53 4.58 -6.26
C TYR A 108 -1.60 5.26 -7.13
N ASP A 109 -1.47 6.57 -7.29
CA ASP A 109 -2.40 7.42 -8.08
C ASP A 109 -3.88 7.28 -7.66
N CYS A 110 -4.12 6.91 -6.39
CA CYS A 110 -5.44 6.93 -5.78
C CYS A 110 -5.65 8.26 -5.06
N GLY A 111 -6.77 8.92 -5.27
CA GLY A 111 -7.13 10.18 -4.61
C GLY A 111 -7.39 10.05 -3.09
N VAL A 112 -6.85 9.02 -2.43
CA VAL A 112 -7.04 8.77 -1.01
C VAL A 112 -6.30 9.78 -0.16
N THR A 113 -7.02 10.46 0.74
CA THR A 113 -6.45 11.48 1.65
C THR A 113 -6.26 10.98 3.07
N ARG A 114 -6.99 9.95 3.48
CA ARG A 114 -6.88 9.34 4.81
C ARG A 114 -6.99 7.82 4.73
N VAL A 115 -6.17 7.11 5.51
CA VAL A 115 -6.22 5.66 5.65
C VAL A 115 -6.13 5.25 7.12
N THR A 116 -7.03 4.36 7.54
CA THR A 116 -6.96 3.70 8.85
C THR A 116 -6.73 2.21 8.63
N PHE A 117 -5.61 1.69 9.14
CA PHE A 117 -5.32 0.26 9.10
C PHE A 117 -5.98 -0.48 10.26
N PRO A 118 -6.51 -1.69 10.01
CA PRO A 118 -6.97 -2.57 11.08
C PRO A 118 -5.81 -3.09 11.93
N ASP A 119 -6.09 -3.46 13.18
CA ASP A 119 -5.09 -3.94 14.14
C ASP A 119 -4.35 -5.23 13.72
N GLY A 120 -4.87 -5.94 12.72
CA GLY A 120 -4.26 -7.17 12.17
C GLY A 120 -2.98 -6.95 11.35
N ILE A 121 -2.75 -5.73 10.87
CA ILE A 121 -1.58 -5.41 10.03
C ILE A 121 -0.31 -5.42 10.87
N THR A 122 0.65 -6.27 10.49
CA THR A 122 1.96 -6.35 11.12
C THR A 122 3.09 -5.85 10.23
N GLU A 123 2.84 -5.78 8.91
CA GLU A 123 3.84 -5.42 7.90
C GLU A 123 3.20 -4.55 6.81
N LEU A 124 3.93 -3.53 6.40
CA LEU A 124 3.70 -2.75 5.18
C LEU A 124 4.78 -3.11 4.18
N SER A 125 4.52 -2.94 2.89
CA SER A 125 5.54 -3.11 1.84
C SER A 125 6.19 -1.77 1.48
N PRO A 126 7.41 -1.77 0.92
CA PRO A 126 7.99 -0.57 0.33
C PRO A 126 7.04 0.05 -0.71
N TYR A 127 7.03 1.38 -0.80
CA TYR A 127 6.18 2.13 -1.74
C TYR A 127 4.67 1.94 -1.56
N THR A 128 4.17 1.48 -0.41
CA THR A 128 2.72 1.26 -0.18
C THR A 128 1.89 2.49 -0.56
N PHE A 129 2.34 3.69 -0.20
CA PHE A 129 1.66 4.98 -0.46
C PHE A 129 2.40 5.87 -1.45
N TYR A 130 3.20 5.31 -2.32
CA TYR A 130 3.94 6.10 -3.31
C TYR A 130 3.03 6.98 -4.16
N CYS A 131 3.33 8.27 -4.27
CA CYS A 131 2.59 9.25 -5.09
C CYS A 131 1.09 9.28 -4.79
N THR A 132 0.70 9.40 -3.51
CA THR A 132 -0.70 9.57 -3.09
C THR A 132 -0.94 10.97 -2.53
N ASP A 133 -2.19 11.41 -2.56
CA ASP A 133 -2.63 12.63 -1.87
C ASP A 133 -2.83 12.43 -0.36
N LEU A 134 -2.29 11.35 0.21
CA LEU A 134 -2.44 10.95 1.60
C LEU A 134 -1.97 12.04 2.56
N GLN A 135 -2.88 12.54 3.39
CA GLN A 135 -2.63 13.58 4.39
C GLN A 135 -2.57 13.03 5.81
N GLU A 136 -3.32 11.97 6.08
CA GLU A 136 -3.42 11.36 7.40
C GLU A 136 -3.42 9.83 7.31
N VAL A 137 -2.63 9.18 8.17
CA VAL A 137 -2.59 7.72 8.28
C VAL A 137 -2.64 7.29 9.74
N HIS A 138 -3.52 6.35 10.05
CA HIS A 138 -3.58 5.66 11.33
C HIS A 138 -2.92 4.29 11.22
N LEU A 139 -1.67 4.21 11.73
CA LEU A 139 -0.88 2.98 11.75
C LEU A 139 -1.26 2.12 12.95
N PRO A 140 -1.37 0.78 12.79
CA PRO A 140 -1.75 -0.12 13.88
C PRO A 140 -0.61 -0.29 14.90
N ALA A 141 -0.95 -0.52 16.16
CA ALA A 141 0.03 -0.76 17.23
C ALA A 141 0.85 -2.06 17.04
N SER A 142 0.36 -2.98 16.20
CA SER A 142 1.04 -4.22 15.81
C SER A 142 2.21 -4.00 14.84
N LEU A 143 2.29 -2.85 14.16
CA LEU A 143 3.33 -2.55 13.18
C LEU A 143 4.72 -2.54 13.83
N ARG A 144 5.69 -3.18 13.15
CA ARG A 144 7.09 -3.28 13.63
C ARG A 144 8.08 -2.49 12.80
N GLU A 145 7.74 -2.21 11.56
CA GLU A 145 8.60 -1.51 10.62
C GLU A 145 7.79 -0.57 9.72
N ILE A 146 8.32 0.62 9.49
CA ILE A 146 7.92 1.49 8.38
C ILE A 146 8.97 1.26 7.30
N PRO A 147 8.63 0.63 6.16
CA PRO A 147 9.61 0.23 5.15
C PRO A 147 10.17 1.40 4.35
N ASP A 148 11.19 1.10 3.54
CA ASP A 148 11.80 2.07 2.64
C ASP A 148 10.75 2.66 1.68
N TYR A 149 10.80 3.98 1.47
CA TYR A 149 9.92 4.71 0.55
C TYR A 149 8.41 4.55 0.82
N CYS A 150 7.99 4.13 2.01
CA CYS A 150 6.59 3.80 2.34
C CYS A 150 5.63 4.94 2.03
N PHE A 151 6.00 6.17 2.40
CA PHE A 151 5.21 7.40 2.21
C PHE A 151 5.90 8.39 1.25
N TRP A 152 6.71 7.89 0.35
CA TRP A 152 7.46 8.75 -0.55
C TRP A 152 6.50 9.46 -1.53
N HIS A 153 6.60 10.78 -1.66
CA HIS A 153 5.69 11.65 -2.42
C HIS A 153 4.22 11.66 -1.90
N CYS A 154 4.02 11.50 -0.59
CA CYS A 154 2.72 11.75 0.04
C CYS A 154 2.57 13.21 0.49
N GLN A 155 1.34 13.60 0.85
CA GLN A 155 1.03 14.94 1.40
C GLN A 155 0.76 14.90 2.90
N LEU A 156 1.47 14.06 3.66
CA LEU A 156 1.24 13.88 5.09
C LEU A 156 1.42 15.19 5.85
N ILE A 157 0.39 15.58 6.59
CA ILE A 157 0.40 16.73 7.50
C ILE A 157 0.81 16.36 8.93
N ALA A 158 0.64 15.08 9.28
CA ALA A 158 1.06 14.51 10.57
C ALA A 158 1.34 13.02 10.43
N LEU A 159 2.30 12.51 11.20
CA LEU A 159 2.59 11.09 11.32
C LEU A 159 2.81 10.72 12.78
N THR A 160 2.00 9.80 13.29
CA THR A 160 2.20 9.19 14.61
C THR A 160 2.81 7.80 14.40
N ILE A 161 4.03 7.60 14.93
CA ILE A 161 4.73 6.32 14.87
C ILE A 161 4.33 5.48 16.10
N PRO A 162 3.76 4.28 15.91
CA PRO A 162 3.37 3.42 17.01
C PRO A 162 4.55 2.97 17.89
N ASP A 163 4.31 2.81 19.20
CA ASP A 163 5.33 2.38 20.18
C ASP A 163 5.96 1.00 19.88
N GLY A 164 5.35 0.21 18.98
CA GLY A 164 5.87 -1.09 18.57
C GLY A 164 6.92 -1.05 17.46
N VAL A 165 7.07 0.08 16.78
CA VAL A 165 7.98 0.22 15.63
C VAL A 165 9.43 0.26 16.11
N THR A 166 10.25 -0.61 15.53
CA THR A 166 11.68 -0.72 15.83
C THR A 166 12.59 -0.21 14.71
N ARG A 167 12.06 -0.16 13.47
CA ARG A 167 12.80 0.25 12.29
C ARG A 167 12.00 1.23 11.44
N ILE A 168 12.67 2.25 10.94
CA ILE A 168 12.15 3.17 9.91
C ILE A 168 13.13 3.11 8.74
N GLY A 169 12.63 2.80 7.56
CA GLY A 169 13.41 2.58 6.34
C GLY A 169 13.98 3.86 5.74
N ALA A 170 14.82 3.69 4.74
CA ALA A 170 15.39 4.80 3.97
C ALA A 170 14.29 5.52 3.18
N HIS A 171 14.33 6.85 3.12
CA HIS A 171 13.35 7.68 2.41
C HIS A 171 11.89 7.38 2.80
N ALA A 172 11.65 6.83 3.99
CA ALA A 172 10.32 6.36 4.41
C ALA A 172 9.25 7.44 4.32
N VAL A 173 9.62 8.68 4.64
CA VAL A 173 8.74 9.87 4.66
C VAL A 173 9.39 11.04 3.91
N ASP A 174 10.39 10.78 3.08
CA ASP A 174 11.13 11.82 2.35
C ASP A 174 10.22 12.45 1.28
N TRP A 175 10.26 13.76 1.18
CA TRP A 175 9.32 14.57 0.43
C TRP A 175 10.00 15.49 -0.58
N PHE A 176 9.44 15.63 -1.77
CA PHE A 176 9.99 16.49 -2.81
C PHE A 176 9.16 17.77 -3.13
N THR A 177 7.95 17.98 -2.60
CA THR A 177 7.03 19.02 -3.08
C THR A 177 6.55 20.08 -2.06
N GLY A 178 7.21 20.22 -0.90
CA GLY A 178 7.13 21.51 -0.19
C GLY A 178 6.08 21.70 0.91
N GLU A 179 5.23 20.74 1.28
CA GLU A 179 4.52 20.80 2.55
C GLU A 179 5.16 19.81 3.54
N ILE A 180 5.53 20.32 4.72
CA ILE A 180 6.43 19.64 5.65
C ILE A 180 5.58 19.02 6.75
N ILE A 181 5.81 17.75 7.08
CA ILE A 181 5.45 17.23 8.40
C ILE A 181 6.21 18.07 9.41
N GLY A 182 5.48 18.89 10.20
CA GLY A 182 6.12 19.85 11.11
C GLY A 182 7.00 19.21 12.16
N ALA A 183 6.55 18.10 12.77
CA ALA A 183 7.29 17.40 13.82
C ALA A 183 6.91 15.92 13.90
N VAL A 184 7.89 15.04 14.11
CA VAL A 184 7.71 13.62 14.36
C VAL A 184 8.41 13.21 15.63
N THR A 185 7.75 12.43 16.49
CA THR A 185 8.38 11.83 17.66
C THR A 185 8.67 10.35 17.39
N LEU A 186 9.95 9.98 17.49
CA LEU A 186 10.38 8.58 17.44
C LEU A 186 10.21 7.96 18.81
N PRO A 187 9.33 6.95 18.97
CA PRO A 187 9.15 6.28 20.27
C PRO A 187 10.43 5.57 20.73
N ALA A 188 10.49 5.23 22.00
CA ALA A 188 11.66 4.60 22.62
C ALA A 188 11.96 3.19 22.02
N SER A 189 11.02 2.59 21.33
CA SER A 189 11.18 1.30 20.64
C SER A 189 12.02 1.39 19.37
N VAL A 190 12.13 2.59 18.74
CA VAL A 190 12.88 2.73 17.47
C VAL A 190 14.38 2.56 17.72
N GLU A 191 14.96 1.58 17.06
CA GLU A 191 16.39 1.21 17.15
C GLU A 191 17.18 1.64 15.91
N PHE A 192 16.51 1.75 14.74
CA PHE A 192 17.15 2.07 13.48
C PHE A 192 16.31 3.07 12.66
N VAL A 193 17.00 4.05 12.07
CA VAL A 193 16.42 5.02 11.13
C VAL A 193 17.31 5.05 9.88
N GLY A 194 16.73 4.71 8.74
CA GLY A 194 17.37 4.65 7.43
C GLY A 194 17.79 6.02 6.90
N TYR A 195 18.63 5.99 5.90
CA TYR A 195 19.14 7.19 5.24
C TYR A 195 17.99 8.06 4.71
N ARG A 196 18.01 9.37 5.06
CA ARG A 196 16.97 10.33 4.66
C ARG A 196 15.53 9.85 4.92
N ALA A 197 15.31 9.15 6.02
CA ALA A 197 13.97 8.66 6.38
C ALA A 197 12.94 9.79 6.52
N PHE A 198 13.37 10.99 6.89
CA PHE A 198 12.56 12.19 7.02
C PHE A 198 13.14 13.35 6.21
N PRO A 199 12.31 14.35 5.81
CA PRO A 199 12.78 15.59 5.21
C PRO A 199 13.76 16.34 6.12
N ASP A 200 14.70 17.09 5.53
CA ASP A 200 15.70 17.87 6.28
C ASP A 200 15.07 18.94 7.20
N GLU A 201 13.87 19.42 6.86
CA GLU A 201 13.14 20.45 7.61
C GLU A 201 12.20 19.88 8.69
N CYS A 202 12.11 18.56 8.83
CA CYS A 202 11.28 17.91 9.85
C CYS A 202 11.94 17.97 11.23
N ASP A 203 11.20 18.46 12.23
CA ASP A 203 11.63 18.42 13.62
C ASP A 203 11.47 17.00 14.18
N VAL A 204 12.56 16.24 14.26
CA VAL A 204 12.56 14.87 14.76
C VAL A 204 12.93 14.83 16.24
N THR A 205 11.99 14.50 17.11
CA THR A 205 12.22 14.24 18.52
C THR A 205 12.52 12.77 18.75
N VAL A 206 13.67 12.45 19.36
CA VAL A 206 14.14 11.09 19.59
C VAL A 206 14.02 10.71 21.06
N LEU A 207 13.21 9.69 21.39
CA LEU A 207 13.06 9.19 22.76
C LEU A 207 14.07 8.10 23.13
N ASN A 208 14.61 7.35 22.14
CA ASN A 208 15.68 6.37 22.35
C ASN A 208 17.04 7.01 22.10
N PRO A 209 17.88 7.24 23.13
CA PRO A 209 19.19 7.85 22.95
C PRO A 209 20.22 6.94 22.26
N GLN A 210 19.88 5.66 22.03
CA GLN A 210 20.76 4.67 21.39
C GLN A 210 20.31 4.35 19.95
N VAL A 211 19.34 5.11 19.40
CA VAL A 211 18.88 4.91 18.02
C VAL A 211 20.06 5.08 17.05
N HIS A 212 20.15 4.17 16.09
CA HIS A 212 21.12 4.23 15.00
C HIS A 212 20.53 4.96 13.80
N PHE A 213 21.17 6.04 13.36
CA PHE A 213 20.85 6.71 12.10
C PHE A 213 21.83 6.26 11.02
N GLU A 214 21.30 5.76 9.92
CA GLU A 214 22.10 5.43 8.75
C GLU A 214 22.58 6.73 8.07
N THR A 215 23.85 6.79 7.72
CA THR A 215 24.44 7.90 6.98
C THR A 215 24.67 7.51 5.52
N ALA A 216 24.76 8.52 4.64
CA ALA A 216 25.18 8.27 3.27
C ALA A 216 26.53 7.52 3.27
N THR A 217 26.58 6.37 2.64
CA THR A 217 27.85 5.72 2.30
C THR A 217 28.46 6.49 1.14
N GLU A 218 29.67 7.02 1.34
CA GLU A 218 30.49 7.59 0.26
C GLU A 218 30.82 6.57 -0.84
#